data_8e5343694d7c2e6bbde986f156f0885a
#
_entry.id   8e5343694d7c2e6bbde986f156f0885a
#
_cell.length_a   1.000
_cell.length_b   1.000
_cell.length_c   1.000
_cell.angle_alpha   90.00
_cell.angle_beta   90.00
_cell.angle_gamma   90.00
#
_symmetry.space_group_name_H-M   'P 1'
#
loop_
_entity.id
_entity.type
_entity.pdbx_description
1 polymer ?
#
loop_
_entity_poly.entity_id
_entity_poly.type
_entity_poly.pdbx_seq_one_letter_code
_entity_poly.pdbx_strand_id
1 'polypeptide(L)'
;IKVMASHLPEIYRNIQHHLRHPYQRRILKSIKEPVVTFKILHELILTHGSNINELLANPDMLESEAKILINKKYKSIRNRISRASVRAIVYIFITKSLIALLFEFPYEMYVLQHVNYVNLGINILFPVVLMFLVTLTIKPLSKKNTDLILESLHNVIYNKPEQSILCQLKTKYNKN
;
A
#
# COMPACT_ATOMS: atom_id res chain seq x y z
N ILE A 1 -22.78 -25.10 20.10
CA ILE A 1 -22.28 -23.90 20.80
C ILE A 1 -21.48 -24.30 22.06
N LYS A 2 -21.96 -25.17 22.93
CA LYS A 2 -21.22 -25.60 24.16
C LYS A 2 -19.87 -26.27 23.86
N VAL A 3 -19.77 -27.13 22.82
CA VAL A 3 -18.53 -27.81 22.42
C VAL A 3 -17.51 -26.80 21.85
N MET A 4 -17.97 -25.78 21.11
CA MET A 4 -17.10 -24.73 20.62
C MET A 4 -16.53 -23.84 21.73
N ALA A 5 -17.35 -23.56 22.77
CA ALA A 5 -16.93 -22.76 23.91
C ALA A 5 -15.89 -23.47 24.79
N SER A 6 -15.97 -24.80 24.93
CA SER A 6 -14.98 -25.58 25.70
C SER A 6 -13.60 -25.63 25.05
N HIS A 7 -13.51 -25.58 23.70
CA HIS A 7 -12.25 -25.58 22.97
C HIS A 7 -11.68 -24.17 22.67
N LEU A 8 -12.44 -23.12 22.97
CA LEU A 8 -12.04 -21.74 22.71
C LEU A 8 -10.68 -21.36 23.33
N PRO A 9 -10.37 -21.71 24.59
CA PRO A 9 -9.08 -21.38 25.21
C PRO A 9 -7.90 -22.07 24.52
N GLU A 10 -8.09 -23.30 24.05
CA GLU A 10 -7.07 -24.08 23.34
C GLU A 10 -6.81 -23.49 21.94
N ILE A 11 -7.88 -23.20 21.21
CA ILE A 11 -7.81 -22.53 19.90
C ILE A 11 -7.12 -21.17 20.03
N TYR A 12 -7.49 -20.38 21.04
CA TYR A 12 -6.86 -19.08 21.30
C TYR A 12 -5.37 -19.22 21.59
N ARG A 13 -4.97 -20.17 22.42
CA ARG A 13 -3.56 -20.44 22.73
C ARG A 13 -2.77 -20.85 21.49
N ASN A 14 -3.32 -21.73 20.66
CA ASN A 14 -2.70 -22.17 19.41
C ASN A 14 -2.55 -21.01 18.43
N ILE A 15 -3.57 -20.17 18.28
CA ILE A 15 -3.50 -18.95 17.46
C ILE A 15 -2.40 -18.01 18.00
N GLN A 16 -2.35 -17.75 19.30
CA GLN A 16 -1.33 -16.91 19.92
C GLN A 16 0.09 -17.48 19.74
N HIS A 17 0.26 -18.79 19.85
CA HIS A 17 1.53 -19.47 19.60
C HIS A 17 2.01 -19.26 18.15
N HIS A 18 1.11 -19.41 17.17
CA HIS A 18 1.44 -19.14 15.75
C HIS A 18 1.70 -17.68 15.47
N LEU A 19 0.92 -16.76 16.06
CA LEU A 19 1.11 -15.31 15.90
C LEU A 19 2.40 -14.77 16.53
N ARG A 20 2.93 -15.42 17.56
CA ARG A 20 4.18 -15.05 18.24
C ARG A 20 5.40 -15.84 17.76
N HIS A 21 5.25 -16.66 16.74
CA HIS A 21 6.33 -17.50 16.25
C HIS A 21 7.49 -16.64 15.69
N PRO A 22 8.76 -16.90 16.07
CA PRO A 22 9.91 -16.07 15.70
C PRO A 22 10.12 -15.96 14.17
N TYR A 23 9.67 -16.97 13.42
CA TYR A 23 9.76 -16.96 11.94
C TYR A 23 8.57 -16.27 11.25
N GLN A 24 7.55 -15.82 11.97
CA GLN A 24 6.35 -15.20 11.39
C GLN A 24 6.69 -14.05 10.44
N ARG A 25 7.56 -13.13 10.87
CA ARG A 25 7.97 -11.98 10.04
C ARG A 25 8.71 -12.40 8.75
N ARG A 26 9.50 -13.48 8.83
CA ARG A 26 10.23 -14.02 7.67
C ARG A 26 9.28 -14.66 6.68
N ILE A 27 8.34 -15.49 7.17
CA ILE A 27 7.30 -16.13 6.36
C ILE A 27 6.42 -15.07 5.70
N LEU A 28 5.92 -14.08 6.45
CA LEU A 28 5.14 -12.97 5.91
C LEU A 28 5.89 -12.21 4.81
N LYS A 29 7.18 -11.97 4.98
CA LYS A 29 7.99 -11.31 3.95
C LYS A 29 8.12 -12.15 2.68
N SER A 30 8.29 -13.46 2.81
CA SER A 30 8.39 -14.38 1.67
C SER A 30 7.05 -14.57 0.93
N ILE A 31 5.92 -14.45 1.63
CA ILE A 31 4.59 -14.62 1.03
C ILE A 31 4.09 -13.31 0.38
N LYS A 32 4.58 -12.14 0.79
CA LYS A 32 4.09 -10.85 0.27
C LYS A 32 4.23 -10.70 -1.25
N GLU A 33 5.35 -11.11 -1.81
CA GLU A 33 5.60 -11.01 -3.26
C GLU A 33 4.66 -11.91 -4.07
N PRO A 34 4.57 -13.24 -3.79
CA PRO A 34 3.66 -14.10 -4.53
C PRO A 34 2.17 -13.76 -4.33
N VAL A 35 1.76 -13.20 -3.18
CA VAL A 35 0.36 -12.78 -2.98
C VAL A 35 -0.09 -11.73 -4.00
N VAL A 36 0.77 -10.78 -4.35
CA VAL A 36 0.43 -9.77 -5.37
C VAL A 36 0.22 -10.44 -6.73
N THR A 37 1.09 -11.37 -7.10
CA THR A 37 1.01 -12.13 -8.34
C THR A 37 -0.28 -12.95 -8.42
N PHE A 38 -0.63 -13.69 -7.37
CA PHE A 38 -1.89 -14.43 -7.29
C PHE A 38 -3.11 -13.52 -7.37
N LYS A 39 -3.04 -12.32 -6.80
CA LYS A 39 -4.13 -11.35 -6.88
C LYS A 39 -4.33 -10.81 -8.30
N ILE A 40 -3.26 -10.61 -9.04
CA ILE A 40 -3.32 -10.23 -10.46
C ILE A 40 -3.87 -11.40 -11.29
N LEU A 41 -3.37 -12.61 -11.08
CA LEU A 41 -3.87 -13.81 -11.76
C LEU A 41 -5.36 -14.04 -11.51
N HIS A 42 -5.80 -13.94 -10.26
CA HIS A 42 -7.22 -14.07 -9.92
C HIS A 42 -8.09 -13.06 -10.66
N GLU A 43 -7.63 -11.81 -10.77
CA GLU A 43 -8.38 -10.76 -11.47
C GLU A 43 -8.38 -10.96 -12.98
N LEU A 44 -7.29 -11.47 -13.57
CA LEU A 44 -7.25 -11.90 -14.97
C LEU A 44 -8.28 -12.99 -15.24
N ILE A 45 -8.36 -14.00 -14.36
CA ILE A 45 -9.36 -15.08 -14.46
C ILE A 45 -10.78 -14.52 -14.41
N LEU A 46 -11.05 -13.60 -13.48
CA LEU A 46 -12.38 -12.99 -13.37
C LEU A 46 -12.74 -12.11 -14.57
N THR A 47 -11.74 -11.45 -15.16
CA THR A 47 -11.98 -10.54 -16.30
C THR A 47 -12.20 -11.29 -17.61
N HIS A 48 -11.48 -12.39 -17.84
CA HIS A 48 -11.52 -13.14 -19.11
C HIS A 48 -12.46 -14.35 -19.08
N GLY A 49 -12.88 -14.80 -17.90
CA GLY A 49 -13.89 -15.87 -17.76
C GLY A 49 -13.58 -17.12 -18.58
N SER A 50 -14.44 -17.41 -19.57
CA SER A 50 -14.32 -18.59 -20.46
C SER A 50 -13.09 -18.56 -21.37
N ASN A 51 -12.57 -17.38 -21.71
CA ASN A 51 -11.43 -17.22 -22.63
C ASN A 51 -10.08 -17.31 -21.93
N ILE A 52 -10.05 -17.60 -20.63
CA ILE A 52 -8.82 -17.66 -19.82
C ILE A 52 -7.83 -18.70 -20.34
N ASN A 53 -8.29 -19.82 -20.87
CA ASN A 53 -7.42 -20.88 -21.37
C ASN A 53 -6.62 -20.42 -22.60
N GLU A 54 -7.20 -19.64 -23.48
CA GLU A 54 -6.53 -19.06 -24.63
C GLU A 54 -5.48 -18.01 -24.19
N LEU A 55 -5.83 -17.18 -23.20
CA LEU A 55 -4.92 -16.20 -22.61
C LEU A 55 -3.72 -16.89 -21.95
N LEU A 56 -3.94 -17.96 -21.20
CA LEU A 56 -2.87 -18.71 -20.52
C LEU A 56 -2.01 -19.53 -21.50
N ALA A 57 -2.53 -19.88 -22.67
CA ALA A 57 -1.78 -20.58 -23.71
C ALA A 57 -0.78 -19.65 -24.45
N ASN A 58 -1.02 -18.34 -24.45
CA ASN A 58 -0.20 -17.34 -25.15
C ASN A 58 0.51 -16.41 -24.16
N PRO A 59 1.84 -16.56 -23.92
CA PRO A 59 2.60 -15.76 -22.99
C PRO A 59 2.59 -14.27 -23.29
N ASP A 60 2.62 -13.87 -24.56
CA ASP A 60 2.66 -12.46 -24.96
C ASP A 60 1.33 -11.75 -24.68
N MET A 61 0.22 -12.44 -24.93
CA MET A 61 -1.13 -11.95 -24.59
C MET A 61 -1.29 -11.83 -23.08
N LEU A 62 -0.85 -12.82 -22.33
CA LEU A 62 -0.89 -12.80 -20.87
C LEU A 62 -0.11 -11.61 -20.29
N GLU A 63 1.11 -11.38 -20.80
CA GLU A 63 1.95 -10.27 -20.36
C GLU A 63 1.30 -8.91 -20.65
N SER A 64 0.75 -8.73 -21.86
CA SER A 64 0.09 -7.49 -22.26
C SER A 64 -1.14 -7.18 -21.40
N GLU A 65 -2.01 -8.16 -21.18
CA GLU A 65 -3.21 -8.02 -20.34
C GLU A 65 -2.86 -7.80 -18.86
N ALA A 66 -1.85 -8.52 -18.36
CA ALA A 66 -1.35 -8.30 -17.01
C ALA A 66 -0.79 -6.88 -16.84
N LYS A 67 -0.04 -6.35 -17.81
CA LYS A 67 0.46 -4.95 -17.80
C LYS A 67 -0.69 -3.94 -17.75
N ILE A 68 -1.71 -4.14 -18.56
CA ILE A 68 -2.91 -3.26 -18.59
C ILE A 68 -3.58 -3.26 -17.22
N LEU A 69 -3.79 -4.43 -16.64
CA LEU A 69 -4.42 -4.59 -15.33
C LEU A 69 -3.59 -3.96 -14.20
N ILE A 70 -2.28 -4.20 -14.18
CA ILE A 70 -1.34 -3.62 -13.22
C ILE A 70 -1.37 -2.09 -13.31
N ASN A 71 -1.31 -1.53 -14.52
CA ASN A 71 -1.35 -0.09 -14.76
C ASN A 71 -2.69 0.52 -14.30
N LYS A 72 -3.81 -0.15 -14.56
CA LYS A 72 -5.13 0.26 -14.08
C LYS A 72 -5.18 0.31 -12.55
N LYS A 73 -4.61 -0.70 -11.87
CA LYS A 73 -4.51 -0.70 -10.41
C LYS A 73 -3.62 0.42 -9.88
N TYR A 74 -2.46 0.64 -10.49
CA TYR A 74 -1.57 1.74 -10.10
C TYR A 74 -2.23 3.11 -10.26
N LYS A 75 -2.94 3.33 -11.36
CA LYS A 75 -3.73 4.55 -11.58
C LYS A 75 -4.81 4.73 -10.51
N SER A 76 -5.52 3.66 -10.16
CA SER A 76 -6.53 3.68 -9.10
C SER A 76 -5.94 4.03 -7.73
N ILE A 77 -4.82 3.39 -7.35
CA ILE A 77 -4.11 3.67 -6.10
C ILE A 77 -3.61 5.12 -6.07
N ARG A 78 -2.98 5.58 -7.16
CA ARG A 78 -2.50 6.96 -7.28
C ARG A 78 -3.63 7.98 -7.11
N ASN A 79 -4.76 7.76 -7.78
CA ASN A 79 -5.93 8.64 -7.66
C ASN A 79 -6.51 8.65 -6.24
N ARG A 80 -6.48 7.50 -5.55
CA ARG A 80 -6.91 7.41 -4.16
C ARG A 80 -5.99 8.19 -3.22
N ILE A 81 -4.67 8.04 -3.40
CA ILE A 81 -3.66 8.78 -2.62
C ILE A 81 -3.80 10.28 -2.88
N SER A 82 -3.86 10.71 -4.14
CA SER A 82 -4.00 12.12 -4.50
C SER A 82 -5.24 12.75 -3.87
N ARG A 83 -6.40 12.09 -3.93
CA ARG A 83 -7.63 12.58 -3.29
C ARG A 83 -7.52 12.64 -1.76
N ALA A 84 -6.82 11.69 -1.14
CA ALA A 84 -6.58 11.72 0.30
C ALA A 84 -5.65 12.87 0.69
N SER A 85 -4.59 13.11 -0.10
CA SER A 85 -3.64 14.22 0.10
C SER A 85 -4.32 15.58 -0.04
N VAL A 86 -5.14 15.78 -1.06
CA VAL A 86 -5.89 17.03 -1.24
C VAL A 86 -6.81 17.30 -0.04
N ARG A 87 -7.54 16.28 0.43
CA ARG A 87 -8.39 16.43 1.63
C ARG A 87 -7.58 16.79 2.87
N ALA A 88 -6.42 16.18 3.07
CA ALA A 88 -5.54 16.50 4.18
C ALA A 88 -5.02 17.95 4.12
N ILE A 89 -4.62 18.41 2.93
CA ILE A 89 -4.17 19.79 2.70
C ILE A 89 -5.29 20.79 3.04
N VAL A 90 -6.51 20.55 2.54
CA VAL A 90 -7.67 21.41 2.83
C VAL A 90 -7.99 21.42 4.33
N TYR A 91 -7.94 20.27 4.98
CA TYR A 91 -8.17 20.18 6.42
C TYR A 91 -7.12 20.98 7.22
N ILE A 92 -5.84 20.83 6.89
CA ILE A 92 -4.75 21.57 7.55
C ILE A 92 -4.92 23.08 7.33
N PHE A 93 -5.27 23.49 6.11
CA PHE A 93 -5.50 24.90 5.80
C PHE A 93 -6.65 25.49 6.64
N ILE A 94 -7.81 24.81 6.67
CA ILE A 94 -8.97 25.29 7.43
C ILE A 94 -8.65 25.33 8.93
N THR A 95 -8.05 24.29 9.50
CA THR A 95 -7.74 24.25 10.94
C THR A 95 -6.72 25.32 11.33
N LYS A 96 -5.68 25.53 10.52
CA LYS A 96 -4.68 26.57 10.77
C LYS A 96 -5.28 27.98 10.62
N SER A 97 -6.09 28.22 9.61
CA SER A 97 -6.78 29.50 9.43
C SER A 97 -7.71 29.81 10.61
N LEU A 98 -8.42 28.78 11.11
CA LEU A 98 -9.32 28.95 12.25
C LEU A 98 -8.56 29.29 13.55
N ILE A 99 -7.45 28.58 13.79
CA ILE A 99 -6.58 28.85 14.96
C ILE A 99 -5.96 30.24 14.87
N ALA A 100 -5.46 30.64 13.72
CA ALA A 100 -4.90 31.97 13.50
C ALA A 100 -5.95 33.06 13.73
N LEU A 101 -7.16 32.88 13.24
CA LEU A 101 -8.25 33.86 13.40
C LEU A 101 -8.76 33.95 14.85
N LEU A 102 -8.85 32.84 15.57
CA LEU A 102 -9.40 32.79 16.93
C LEU A 102 -8.40 33.17 18.01
N PHE A 103 -7.10 32.87 17.81
CA PHE A 103 -6.09 33.06 18.84
C PHE A 103 -4.99 34.03 18.42
N GLU A 104 -4.37 33.88 17.27
CA GLU A 104 -3.23 34.71 16.87
C GLU A 104 -3.65 36.14 16.56
N PHE A 105 -4.71 36.34 15.77
CA PHE A 105 -5.17 37.66 15.41
C PHE A 105 -5.66 38.50 16.62
N PRO A 106 -6.52 37.98 17.53
CA PRO A 106 -6.89 38.75 18.73
C PRO A 106 -5.71 39.00 19.66
N TYR A 107 -4.79 38.07 19.81
CA TYR A 107 -3.58 38.21 20.62
C TYR A 107 -2.71 39.38 20.10
N GLU A 108 -2.41 39.39 18.78
CA GLU A 108 -1.65 40.48 18.17
C GLU A 108 -2.37 41.83 18.31
N MET A 109 -3.70 41.86 18.15
CA MET A 109 -4.49 43.09 18.21
C MET A 109 -4.58 43.65 19.61
N TYR A 110 -4.85 42.81 20.64
CA TYR A 110 -5.12 43.28 22.00
C TYR A 110 -3.87 43.35 22.88
N VAL A 111 -2.87 42.44 22.65
CA VAL A 111 -1.66 42.37 23.49
C VAL A 111 -0.49 43.13 22.87
N LEU A 112 -0.23 42.90 21.58
CA LEU A 112 0.89 43.53 20.88
C LEU A 112 0.55 44.87 20.26
N GLN A 113 -0.74 45.23 20.23
CA GLN A 113 -1.28 46.49 19.65
C GLN A 113 -0.89 46.76 18.20
N HIS A 114 -0.33 45.78 17.51
CA HIS A 114 -0.09 45.80 16.07
C HIS A 114 -0.18 44.39 15.49
N VAL A 115 -0.77 44.27 14.31
CA VAL A 115 -0.94 43.01 13.61
C VAL A 115 0.11 42.88 12.49
N ASN A 116 0.92 41.83 12.57
CA ASN A 116 1.88 41.51 11.51
C ASN A 116 1.27 40.50 10.52
N TYR A 117 0.55 41.02 9.52
CA TYR A 117 -0.12 40.21 8.51
C TYR A 117 0.82 39.28 7.74
N VAL A 118 2.09 39.62 7.60
CA VAL A 118 3.10 38.77 6.93
C VAL A 118 3.40 37.53 7.75
N ASN A 119 3.64 37.69 9.05
CA ASN A 119 3.88 36.57 9.95
C ASN A 119 2.66 35.66 10.05
N LEU A 120 1.46 36.25 10.17
CA LEU A 120 0.22 35.51 10.19
C LEU A 120 0.02 34.69 8.90
N GLY A 121 0.26 35.30 7.73
CA GLY A 121 0.18 34.64 6.43
C GLY A 121 1.19 33.50 6.30
N ILE A 122 2.43 33.69 6.74
CA ILE A 122 3.45 32.62 6.72
C ILE A 122 3.03 31.47 7.63
N ASN A 123 2.54 31.76 8.82
CA ASN A 123 2.12 30.74 9.79
C ASN A 123 0.96 29.86 9.27
N ILE A 124 0.04 30.43 8.53
CA ILE A 124 -1.07 29.70 7.89
C ILE A 124 -0.59 28.91 6.67
N LEU A 125 0.22 29.53 5.80
CA LEU A 125 0.62 28.95 4.51
C LEU A 125 1.73 27.91 4.62
N PHE A 126 2.68 28.08 5.55
CA PHE A 126 3.85 27.19 5.67
C PHE A 126 3.48 25.71 5.81
N PRO A 127 2.59 25.28 6.72
CA PRO A 127 2.22 23.87 6.84
C PRO A 127 1.52 23.33 5.58
N VAL A 128 0.77 24.17 4.87
CA VAL A 128 0.09 23.81 3.62
C VAL A 128 1.10 23.55 2.52
N VAL A 129 2.06 24.44 2.33
CA VAL A 129 3.17 24.30 1.37
C VAL A 129 4.01 23.08 1.70
N LEU A 130 4.36 22.87 2.96
CA LEU A 130 5.12 21.72 3.41
C LEU A 130 4.40 20.41 3.07
N MET A 131 3.10 20.32 3.35
CA MET A 131 2.31 19.13 3.04
C MET A 131 2.17 18.89 1.53
N PHE A 132 2.07 19.97 0.75
CA PHE A 132 2.10 19.88 -0.70
C PHE A 132 3.43 19.32 -1.22
N LEU A 133 4.56 19.82 -0.72
CA LEU A 133 5.90 19.30 -1.06
C LEU A 133 6.06 17.84 -0.69
N VAL A 134 5.61 17.43 0.50
CA VAL A 134 5.61 16.02 0.92
C VAL A 134 4.78 15.17 -0.04
N THR A 135 3.61 15.65 -0.47
CA THR A 135 2.76 14.94 -1.43
C THR A 135 3.44 14.74 -2.79
N LEU A 136 4.20 15.74 -3.26
CA LEU A 136 4.98 15.63 -4.51
C LEU A 136 6.11 14.60 -4.40
N THR A 137 6.64 14.37 -3.21
CA THR A 137 7.73 13.39 -2.97
C THR A 137 7.22 11.94 -3.03
N ILE A 138 5.92 11.69 -2.95
CA ILE A 138 5.35 10.34 -3.07
C ILE A 138 5.58 9.82 -4.49
N LYS A 139 6.60 8.98 -4.64
CA LYS A 139 6.95 8.38 -5.94
C LYS A 139 5.85 7.41 -6.39
N PRO A 140 5.44 7.46 -7.67
CA PRO A 140 4.58 6.41 -8.23
C PRO A 140 5.32 5.07 -8.19
N LEU A 141 4.55 3.97 -8.09
CA LEU A 141 5.11 2.62 -8.12
C LEU A 141 5.98 2.45 -9.38
N SER A 142 7.20 1.96 -9.17
CA SER A 142 8.25 1.89 -10.20
C SER A 142 7.92 0.85 -11.27
N LYS A 143 8.35 1.10 -12.52
CA LYS A 143 8.35 0.11 -13.62
C LYS A 143 9.01 -1.20 -13.19
N LYS A 144 10.09 -1.14 -12.40
CA LYS A 144 10.78 -2.32 -11.86
C LYS A 144 9.84 -3.25 -11.07
N ASN A 145 8.87 -2.72 -10.34
CA ASN A 145 7.88 -3.54 -9.64
C ASN A 145 6.92 -4.24 -10.61
N THR A 146 6.59 -3.61 -11.72
CA THR A 146 5.76 -4.24 -12.76
C THR A 146 6.49 -5.42 -13.37
N ASP A 147 7.76 -5.26 -13.73
CA ASP A 147 8.57 -6.31 -14.32
C ASP A 147 8.75 -7.51 -13.37
N LEU A 148 8.98 -7.25 -12.07
CA LEU A 148 9.04 -8.30 -11.06
C LEU A 148 7.71 -9.07 -10.90
N ILE A 149 6.58 -8.37 -10.98
CA ILE A 149 5.26 -9.02 -10.91
C ILE A 149 5.02 -9.88 -12.15
N LEU A 150 5.41 -9.41 -13.34
CA LEU A 150 5.28 -10.15 -14.60
C LEU A 150 6.17 -11.39 -14.62
N GLU A 151 7.42 -11.27 -14.20
CA GLU A 151 8.35 -12.38 -14.06
C GLU A 151 7.80 -13.42 -13.05
N SER A 152 7.30 -12.96 -11.91
CA SER A 152 6.67 -13.85 -10.93
C SER A 152 5.41 -14.51 -11.48
N LEU A 153 4.61 -13.81 -12.27
CA LEU A 153 3.40 -14.35 -12.92
C LEU A 153 3.78 -15.44 -13.94
N HIS A 154 4.78 -15.18 -14.77
CA HIS A 154 5.32 -16.14 -15.73
C HIS A 154 5.83 -17.41 -15.03
N ASN A 155 6.58 -17.24 -13.94
CA ASN A 155 7.10 -18.34 -13.15
C ASN A 155 6.00 -19.19 -12.49
N VAL A 156 4.91 -18.57 -12.02
CA VAL A 156 3.77 -19.29 -11.40
C VAL A 156 2.99 -20.11 -12.43
N ILE A 157 2.86 -19.61 -13.67
CA ILE A 157 2.01 -20.23 -14.70
C ILE A 157 2.78 -21.28 -15.50
N TYR A 158 4.01 -20.98 -15.91
CA TYR A 158 4.77 -21.81 -16.87
C TYR A 158 5.89 -22.63 -16.22
N ASN A 159 6.44 -22.18 -15.08
CA ASN A 159 7.48 -22.94 -14.39
C ASN A 159 6.89 -23.76 -13.24
N LYS A 160 7.37 -25.01 -13.09
CA LYS A 160 6.95 -25.90 -11.99
C LYS A 160 7.23 -25.23 -10.63
N PRO A 161 6.24 -25.17 -9.73
CA PRO A 161 6.32 -24.42 -8.47
C PRO A 161 7.34 -24.92 -7.45
N GLU A 162 7.96 -26.08 -7.66
CA GLU A 162 8.81 -26.72 -6.65
C GLU A 162 10.15 -26.04 -6.37
N GLN A 163 10.65 -25.18 -7.27
CA GLN A 163 12.00 -24.64 -7.10
C GLN A 163 12.07 -23.22 -6.54
N SER A 164 11.03 -22.40 -6.64
CA SER A 164 11.15 -20.96 -6.36
C SER A 164 10.94 -20.57 -4.89
N ILE A 165 9.94 -21.13 -4.21
CA ILE A 165 9.60 -20.76 -2.82
C ILE A 165 10.43 -21.52 -1.80
N LEU A 166 10.62 -22.84 -2.01
CA LEU A 166 11.42 -23.69 -1.13
C LEU A 166 12.92 -23.37 -1.23
N CYS A 167 13.42 -22.99 -2.41
CA CYS A 167 14.82 -22.63 -2.60
C CYS A 167 15.18 -21.32 -1.88
N GLN A 168 14.30 -20.33 -1.87
CA GLN A 168 14.53 -19.07 -1.14
C GLN A 168 14.49 -19.24 0.39
N LEU A 169 13.70 -20.18 0.89
CA LEU A 169 13.70 -20.53 2.32
C LEU A 169 14.95 -21.31 2.71
N LYS A 170 15.41 -22.20 1.84
CA LYS A 170 16.57 -23.08 2.09
C LYS A 170 17.93 -22.38 1.98
N THR A 171 18.10 -21.44 1.03
CA THR A 171 19.34 -20.68 0.85
C THR A 171 19.62 -19.70 2.00
N LYS A 172 18.61 -19.23 2.71
CA LYS A 172 18.80 -18.37 3.91
C LYS A 172 19.08 -19.15 5.19
N TYR A 173 18.77 -20.43 5.23
CA TYR A 173 19.05 -21.29 6.40
C TYR A 173 20.52 -21.74 6.45
N ASN A 174 21.21 -21.83 5.31
CA ASN A 174 22.61 -22.29 5.21
C ASN A 174 23.67 -21.17 5.37
N LYS A 175 23.29 -19.96 5.80
CA LYS A 175 24.21 -18.81 5.94
C LYS A 175 24.40 -18.33 7.39
N ASN A 176 24.20 -19.23 8.37
CA ASN A 176 24.65 -19.02 9.75
C ASN A 176 25.54 -20.17 10.20
#